data_8dc5192b00a964536ddafb5128644fd7
#
_entry.id   8dc5192b00a964536ddafb5128644fd7
#
_cell.length_a   1.000
_cell.length_b   1.000
_cell.length_c   1.000
_cell.angle_alpha   90.00
_cell.angle_beta   90.00
_cell.angle_gamma   90.00
#
_symmetry.space_group_name_H-M   'P 1'
#
loop_
_entity.id
_entity.type
_entity.pdbx_description
1 polymer ?
#
loop_
_entity_poly.entity_id
_entity_poly.type
_entity_poly.pdbx_seq_one_letter_code
_entity_poly.pdbx_strand_id
1 'polypeptide(L)'
;MSIAEIQTKIEPILRSHHIKKASLFGSVARGEDTTHSDVDLLVQLGQPMGMIAYIRFIQEMEHVLNRPMDVITDKNVNKHIQSEIQKDLHVIYES
;
A
#
# COMPACT_ATOMS: atom_id res chain seq x y z
N MET A 1 -0.62 -3.37 -14.60
CA MET A 1 -1.52 -3.92 -13.56
C MET A 1 -2.51 -2.84 -13.15
N SER A 2 -3.80 -3.13 -13.16
CA SER A 2 -4.81 -2.13 -12.83
C SER A 2 -4.95 -1.98 -11.31
N ILE A 3 -5.51 -0.85 -10.88
CA ILE A 3 -5.81 -0.61 -9.48
C ILE A 3 -6.77 -1.68 -8.94
N ALA A 4 -7.77 -2.04 -9.71
CA ALA A 4 -8.75 -3.07 -9.32
C ALA A 4 -8.08 -4.43 -9.11
N GLU A 5 -7.12 -4.77 -9.95
CA GLU A 5 -6.38 -6.02 -9.83
C GLU A 5 -5.53 -6.04 -8.57
N ILE A 6 -4.83 -4.94 -8.28
CA ILE A 6 -4.04 -4.82 -7.05
C ILE A 6 -4.96 -4.94 -5.84
N GLN A 7 -6.07 -4.21 -5.85
CA GLN A 7 -7.05 -4.22 -4.75
C GLN A 7 -7.54 -5.63 -4.46
N THR A 8 -7.93 -6.36 -5.48
CA THR A 8 -8.44 -7.72 -5.33
C THR A 8 -7.39 -8.66 -4.74
N LYS A 9 -6.15 -8.53 -5.20
CA LYS A 9 -5.07 -9.43 -4.78
C LYS A 9 -4.61 -9.19 -3.35
N ILE A 10 -4.56 -7.94 -2.90
CA ILE A 10 -4.03 -7.64 -1.56
C ILE A 10 -5.10 -7.47 -0.49
N GLU A 11 -6.37 -7.35 -0.86
CA GLU A 11 -7.45 -7.17 0.12
C GLU A 11 -7.47 -8.25 1.22
N PRO A 12 -7.36 -9.55 0.90
CA PRO A 12 -7.32 -10.57 1.96
C PRO A 12 -6.15 -10.41 2.92
N ILE A 13 -5.01 -9.95 2.41
CA ILE A 13 -3.82 -9.72 3.23
C ILE A 13 -4.04 -8.52 4.15
N LEU A 14 -4.59 -7.44 3.61
CA LEU A 14 -4.91 -6.25 4.40
C LEU A 14 -5.87 -6.60 5.54
N ARG A 15 -6.87 -7.41 5.23
CA ARG A 15 -7.88 -7.84 6.22
C ARG A 15 -7.26 -8.72 7.30
N SER A 16 -6.42 -9.69 6.91
CA SER A 16 -5.83 -10.63 7.86
C SER A 16 -4.85 -9.96 8.82
N HIS A 17 -4.24 -8.85 8.42
CA HIS A 17 -3.32 -8.09 9.26
C HIS A 17 -4.00 -6.92 9.99
N HIS A 18 -5.33 -6.84 9.96
CA HIS A 18 -6.11 -5.83 10.67
C HIS A 18 -5.75 -4.40 10.26
N ILE A 19 -5.50 -4.20 8.96
CA ILE A 19 -5.27 -2.87 8.42
C ILE A 19 -6.59 -2.10 8.45
N LYS A 20 -6.54 -0.85 8.90
CA LYS A 20 -7.72 0.00 8.98
C LYS A 20 -8.05 0.64 7.65
N LYS A 21 -7.03 1.10 6.94
CA LYS A 21 -7.20 1.79 5.66
C LYS A 21 -5.93 1.62 4.82
N ALA A 22 -6.10 1.45 3.53
CA ALA A 22 -4.98 1.37 2.60
C ALA A 22 -5.29 2.16 1.35
N SER A 23 -4.31 2.94 0.88
CA SER A 23 -4.45 3.78 -0.31
C SER A 23 -3.22 3.65 -1.19
N LEU A 24 -3.44 3.60 -2.50
CA LEU A 24 -2.36 3.64 -3.47
C LEU A 24 -2.01 5.08 -3.78
N PHE A 25 -0.74 5.33 -4.05
CA PHE A 25 -0.28 6.64 -4.52
C PHE A 25 0.88 6.42 -5.52
N GLY A 26 1.45 7.50 -6.01
CA GLY A 26 2.57 7.41 -6.95
C GLY A 26 2.15 6.98 -8.34
N SER A 27 3.08 6.36 -9.09
CA SER A 27 2.89 6.06 -10.50
C SER A 27 1.73 5.11 -10.78
N VAL A 28 1.52 4.12 -9.91
CA VAL A 28 0.41 3.17 -10.07
C VAL A 28 -0.93 3.89 -9.98
N ALA A 29 -1.07 4.77 -8.98
CA ALA A 29 -2.32 5.52 -8.79
C ALA A 29 -2.60 6.46 -9.96
N ARG A 30 -1.55 6.97 -10.62
CA ARG A 30 -1.69 7.83 -11.79
C ARG A 30 -1.88 7.08 -13.10
N GLY A 31 -1.72 5.74 -13.08
CA GLY A 31 -1.77 4.94 -14.29
C GLY A 31 -0.52 5.07 -15.16
N GLU A 32 0.58 5.51 -14.58
CA GLU A 32 1.85 5.74 -15.28
C GLU A 32 2.91 4.68 -14.98
N ASP A 33 2.54 3.61 -14.28
CA ASP A 33 3.50 2.59 -13.88
C ASP A 33 3.96 1.74 -15.06
N THR A 34 5.20 1.25 -14.94
CA THR A 34 5.75 0.25 -15.85
C THR A 34 5.78 -1.09 -15.10
N THR A 35 6.17 -2.17 -15.80
CA THR A 35 6.30 -3.49 -15.19
C THR A 35 7.38 -3.52 -14.10
N HIS A 36 8.28 -2.54 -14.07
CA HIS A 36 9.35 -2.44 -13.08
C HIS A 36 9.11 -1.39 -12.00
N SER A 37 7.99 -0.68 -12.07
CA SER A 37 7.67 0.34 -11.06
C SER A 37 7.29 -0.31 -9.74
N ASP A 38 7.68 0.34 -8.63
CA ASP A 38 7.24 -0.05 -7.30
C ASP A 38 5.76 0.28 -7.15
N VAL A 39 5.08 -0.49 -6.31
CA VAL A 39 3.71 -0.19 -5.92
C VAL A 39 3.78 0.57 -4.60
N ASP A 40 3.32 1.82 -4.61
CA ASP A 40 3.37 2.71 -3.43
C ASP A 40 2.06 2.63 -2.67
N LEU A 41 2.13 2.25 -1.40
CA LEU A 41 0.96 2.02 -0.56
C LEU A 41 1.09 2.77 0.77
N LEU A 42 0.07 3.55 1.08
CA LEU A 42 -0.07 4.19 2.38
C LEU A 42 -1.06 3.39 3.21
N VAL A 43 -0.65 2.93 4.39
CA VAL A 43 -1.50 2.13 5.26
C VAL A 43 -1.73 2.82 6.59
N GLN A 44 -2.94 2.64 7.12
CA GLN A 44 -3.28 3.00 8.49
C GLN A 44 -3.50 1.71 9.24
N LEU A 45 -2.70 1.47 10.29
CA LEU A 45 -2.78 0.25 11.07
C LEU A 45 -3.97 0.31 12.03
N GLY A 46 -4.77 -0.76 12.06
CA GLY A 46 -5.87 -0.88 13.02
C GLY A 46 -5.40 -1.34 14.39
N GLN A 47 -4.25 -2.00 14.44
CA GLN A 47 -3.63 -2.50 15.66
C GLN A 47 -2.13 -2.29 15.58
N PRO A 48 -1.42 -2.17 16.71
CA PRO A 48 0.04 -2.11 16.66
C PRO A 48 0.61 -3.35 15.98
N MET A 49 1.62 -3.15 15.16
CA MET A 49 2.27 -4.22 14.42
C MET A 49 3.77 -4.18 14.68
N GLY A 50 4.33 -5.30 15.12
CA GLY A 50 5.76 -5.41 15.35
C GLY A 50 6.53 -5.42 14.03
N MET A 51 7.85 -5.21 14.12
CA MET A 51 8.71 -5.11 12.94
C MET A 51 8.66 -6.38 12.08
N ILE A 52 8.73 -7.55 12.70
CA ILE A 52 8.74 -8.82 11.97
C ILE A 52 7.40 -9.02 11.23
N ALA A 53 6.29 -8.72 11.91
CA ALA A 53 4.97 -8.84 11.31
C ALA A 53 4.80 -7.85 10.14
N TYR A 54 5.36 -6.66 10.27
CA TYR A 54 5.31 -5.64 9.23
C TYR A 54 6.07 -6.09 7.98
N ILE A 55 7.27 -6.64 8.17
CA ILE A 55 8.07 -7.17 7.07
C ILE A 55 7.34 -8.31 6.36
N ARG A 56 6.75 -9.23 7.12
CA ARG A 56 5.98 -10.33 6.53
C ARG A 56 4.77 -9.86 5.76
N PHE A 57 4.09 -8.86 6.28
CA PHE A 57 2.95 -8.23 5.62
C PHE A 57 3.35 -7.68 4.23
N ILE A 58 4.46 -6.96 4.16
CA ILE A 58 4.98 -6.43 2.90
C ILE A 58 5.35 -7.56 1.95
N GLN A 59 6.07 -8.58 2.46
CA GLN A 59 6.50 -9.71 1.64
C GLN A 59 5.33 -10.50 1.06
N GLU A 60 4.26 -10.69 1.82
CA GLU A 60 3.06 -11.35 1.32
C GLU A 60 2.44 -10.60 0.16
N MET A 61 2.36 -9.27 0.29
CA MET A 61 1.83 -8.44 -0.79
C MET A 61 2.72 -8.47 -2.02
N GLU A 62 4.03 -8.36 -1.82
CA GLU A 62 4.98 -8.42 -2.94
C GLU A 62 4.89 -9.77 -3.67
N HIS A 63 4.68 -10.83 -2.93
CA HIS A 63 4.57 -12.16 -3.51
C HIS A 63 3.33 -12.29 -4.40
N VAL A 64 2.16 -11.86 -3.94
CA VAL A 64 0.94 -11.97 -4.73
C VAL A 64 0.89 -11.03 -5.91
N LEU A 65 1.56 -9.86 -5.81
CA LEU A 65 1.62 -8.91 -6.91
C LEU A 65 2.80 -9.17 -7.85
N ASN A 66 3.78 -9.94 -7.39
CA ASN A 66 5.04 -10.18 -8.11
C ASN A 66 5.73 -8.86 -8.49
N ARG A 67 5.70 -7.90 -7.57
CA ARG A 67 6.30 -6.57 -7.74
C ARG A 67 6.77 -6.05 -6.40
N PRO A 68 7.86 -5.25 -6.38
CA PRO A 68 8.28 -4.61 -5.14
C PRO A 68 7.25 -3.59 -4.67
N MET A 69 7.15 -3.44 -3.36
CA MET A 69 6.23 -2.48 -2.76
C MET A 69 6.98 -1.51 -1.85
N ASP A 70 6.56 -0.26 -1.89
CA ASP A 70 7.01 0.76 -0.96
C ASP A 70 5.82 1.08 -0.06
N VAL A 71 5.88 0.62 1.18
CA VAL A 71 4.77 0.75 2.13
C VAL A 71 5.12 1.78 3.18
N ILE A 72 4.26 2.77 3.34
CA ILE A 72 4.42 3.84 4.31
C ILE A 72 3.22 3.81 5.25
N THR A 73 3.47 3.94 6.56
CA THR A 73 2.38 4.08 7.53
C THR A 73 2.03 5.57 7.68
N ASP A 74 0.79 5.85 8.05
CA ASP A 74 0.33 7.22 8.24
C ASP A 74 1.13 7.98 9.30
N LYS A 75 1.72 7.27 10.27
CA LYS A 75 2.54 7.89 11.32
C LYS A 75 3.92 8.32 10.83
N ASN A 76 4.38 7.76 9.71
CA ASN A 76 5.70 8.04 9.15
C ASN A 76 5.68 9.02 7.99
N VAL A 77 4.54 9.61 7.69
CA VAL A 77 4.40 10.58 6.61
C VAL A 77 4.85 11.95 7.12
N ASN A 78 5.88 12.52 6.47
CA ASN A 78 6.29 13.89 6.77
C ASN A 78 5.58 14.88 5.85
N LYS A 79 5.75 16.18 6.11
CA LYS A 79 5.03 17.22 5.36
C LYS A 79 5.34 17.24 3.87
N HIS A 80 6.58 16.91 3.48
CA HIS A 80 6.96 16.89 2.07
C HIS A 80 6.31 15.73 1.33
N ILE A 81 6.33 14.54 1.94
CA ILE A 81 5.71 13.37 1.37
C ILE A 81 4.19 13.51 1.34
N GLN A 82 3.62 14.12 2.39
CA GLN A 82 2.18 14.27 2.51
C GLN A 82 1.57 15.06 1.34
N SER A 83 2.22 16.15 0.92
CA SER A 83 1.68 16.95 -0.19
C SER A 83 1.72 16.18 -1.50
N GLU A 84 2.74 15.34 -1.73
CA GLU A 84 2.84 14.53 -2.93
C GLU A 84 1.88 13.35 -2.92
N ILE A 85 1.72 12.70 -1.77
CA ILE A 85 0.81 11.58 -1.62
C ILE A 85 -0.63 12.00 -1.86
N GLN A 86 -1.05 13.14 -1.31
CA GLN A 86 -2.44 13.59 -1.41
C GLN A 86 -2.90 13.88 -2.83
N LYS A 87 -1.99 14.21 -3.73
CA LYS A 87 -2.33 14.48 -5.12
C LYS A 87 -2.88 13.27 -5.85
N ASP A 88 -2.36 12.08 -5.50
CA ASP A 88 -2.64 10.86 -6.26
C ASP A 88 -3.30 9.77 -5.41
N LEU A 89 -3.74 10.12 -4.21
CA LEU A 89 -4.24 9.14 -3.26
C LEU A 89 -5.51 8.46 -3.75
N HIS A 90 -5.48 7.14 -3.79
CA HIS A 90 -6.61 6.33 -4.22
C HIS A 90 -6.88 5.26 -3.17
N VAL A 91 -7.96 5.41 -2.41
CA VAL A 91 -8.32 4.48 -1.34
C VAL A 91 -8.76 3.15 -1.96
N ILE A 92 -8.12 2.05 -1.56
CA ILE A 92 -8.46 0.71 -2.07
C ILE A 92 -9.01 -0.20 -0.99
N TYR A 93 -8.88 0.18 0.28
CA TYR A 93 -9.36 -0.65 1.39
C TYR A 93 -9.69 0.22 2.59
N GLU A 94 -10.82 -0.08 3.20
CA GLU A 94 -11.24 0.61 4.43
C GLU A 94 -12.09 -0.36 5.24
N SER A 95 -11.68 -0.61 6.48
CA SER A 95 -12.42 -1.55 7.34
C SER A 95 -13.52 -0.84 8.12
#